data_30a08ca5ad0ade65d4d558c05b7ec9f2
#
_entry.id   30a08ca5ad0ade65d4d558c05b7ec9f2
#
_cell.length_a   1.000
_cell.length_b   1.000
_cell.length_c   1.000
_cell.angle_alpha   90.00
_cell.angle_beta   90.00
_cell.angle_gamma   90.00
#
_symmetry.space_group_name_H-M   'P 1'
#
loop_
_entity.id
_entity.type
_entity.pdbx_description
1 polymer ?
#
loop_
_entity_poly.entity_id
_entity_poly.type
_entity_poly.pdbx_seq_one_letter_code
_entity_poly.pdbx_strand_id
1 'polypeptide(L)'
;MLTVKNLHARVGDKEILRGIDLRVKAGEVHAIMGPNGSGKSTLASVLAGSDRYEVTAGEVTFLGRNLLELSIEDRARMGLFLGFQYPVEIPGVTMANFMRMAVNEQRKYRGEEPLGAGDFLRRMREKSAVVELDSKLTARAVNEGFS
;
A
#
# COMPACT_ATOMS: atom_id res chain seq x y z
N MET A 1 12.47 -8.45 4.39
CA MET A 1 11.37 -7.51 4.62
C MET A 1 10.02 -8.13 4.28
N LEU A 2 9.79 -8.57 3.05
CA LEU A 2 8.61 -9.33 2.61
C LEU A 2 9.03 -10.73 2.17
N THR A 3 8.31 -11.76 2.63
CA THR A 3 8.48 -13.14 2.17
C THR A 3 7.12 -13.73 1.86
N VAL A 4 6.97 -14.28 0.68
CA VAL A 4 5.80 -15.01 0.19
C VAL A 4 6.26 -16.43 -0.10
N LYS A 5 5.52 -17.44 0.41
CA LYS A 5 5.85 -18.86 0.20
C LYS A 5 4.62 -19.59 -0.27
N ASN A 6 4.74 -20.23 -1.41
CA ASN A 6 3.71 -21.09 -2.00
C ASN A 6 2.31 -20.45 -1.93
N LEU A 7 2.19 -19.15 -2.27
CA LEU A 7 0.95 -18.42 -2.15
C LEU A 7 -0.04 -18.80 -3.25
N HIS A 8 -1.21 -19.26 -2.85
CA HIS A 8 -2.35 -19.54 -3.72
C HIS A 8 -3.50 -18.58 -3.41
N ALA A 9 -4.15 -18.08 -4.44
CA ALA A 9 -5.34 -17.23 -4.27
C ALA A 9 -6.30 -17.39 -5.46
N ARG A 10 -7.60 -17.25 -5.16
CA ARG A 10 -8.69 -17.37 -6.12
C ARG A 10 -9.64 -16.18 -6.08
N VAL A 11 -10.42 -16.03 -7.13
CA VAL A 11 -11.61 -15.18 -7.21
C VAL A 11 -12.79 -16.03 -7.65
N GLY A 12 -13.82 -16.16 -6.80
CA GLY A 12 -14.84 -17.19 -6.98
C GLY A 12 -14.19 -18.57 -7.10
N ASP A 13 -14.54 -19.32 -8.14
CA ASP A 13 -13.99 -20.66 -8.38
C ASP A 13 -12.67 -20.67 -9.18
N LYS A 14 -12.19 -19.50 -9.61
CA LYS A 14 -11.01 -19.42 -10.47
C LYS A 14 -9.75 -19.14 -9.66
N GLU A 15 -8.83 -20.10 -9.63
CA GLU A 15 -7.50 -19.92 -9.07
C GLU A 15 -6.66 -19.02 -9.98
N ILE A 16 -6.08 -17.95 -9.39
CA ILE A 16 -5.28 -16.96 -10.11
C ILE A 16 -3.79 -17.08 -9.71
N LEU A 17 -3.50 -17.13 -8.40
CA LEU A 17 -2.15 -17.37 -7.91
C LEU A 17 -1.99 -18.86 -7.60
N ARG A 18 -0.91 -19.44 -8.12
CA ARG A 18 -0.70 -20.88 -8.11
C ARG A 18 0.69 -21.23 -7.58
N GLY A 19 0.90 -21.00 -6.29
CA GLY A 19 2.17 -21.32 -5.63
C GLY A 19 3.25 -20.26 -5.90
N ILE A 20 2.97 -19.00 -5.58
CA ILE A 20 3.93 -17.91 -5.77
C ILE A 20 4.93 -17.88 -4.62
N ASP A 21 6.22 -17.88 -4.98
CA ASP A 21 7.33 -17.64 -4.07
C ASP A 21 8.00 -16.31 -4.41
N LEU A 22 8.18 -15.44 -3.41
CA LEU A 22 8.82 -14.15 -3.56
C LEU A 22 9.52 -13.75 -2.26
N ARG A 23 10.74 -13.24 -2.36
CA ARG A 23 11.47 -12.67 -1.24
C ARG A 23 12.04 -11.32 -1.62
N VAL A 24 11.64 -10.27 -0.88
CA VAL A 24 12.11 -8.89 -1.07
C VAL A 24 12.78 -8.44 0.23
N LYS A 25 14.05 -8.05 0.14
CA LYS A 25 14.80 -7.49 1.28
C LYS A 25 14.57 -5.98 1.37
N ALA A 26 14.99 -5.38 2.48
CA ALA A 26 14.97 -3.92 2.62
C ALA A 26 15.92 -3.29 1.58
N GLY A 27 15.46 -2.19 0.95
CA GLY A 27 16.23 -1.47 -0.07
C GLY A 27 16.26 -2.13 -1.46
N GLU A 28 15.64 -3.29 -1.65
CA GLU A 28 15.55 -3.93 -2.96
C GLU A 28 14.34 -3.45 -3.75
N VAL A 29 14.53 -3.32 -5.07
CA VAL A 29 13.46 -3.11 -6.06
C VAL A 29 13.26 -4.39 -6.84
N HIS A 30 12.04 -4.95 -6.79
CA HIS A 30 11.66 -6.13 -7.53
C HIS A 30 10.64 -5.78 -8.61
N ALA A 31 10.97 -6.04 -9.88
CA ALA A 31 10.05 -5.90 -11.00
C ALA A 31 9.36 -7.25 -11.27
N ILE A 32 8.03 -7.26 -11.17
CA ILE A 32 7.20 -8.43 -11.51
C ILE A 32 6.66 -8.24 -12.91
N MET A 33 7.12 -9.06 -13.84
CA MET A 33 6.75 -9.01 -15.25
C MET A 33 5.99 -10.27 -15.68
N GLY A 34 5.25 -10.16 -16.77
CA GLY A 34 4.51 -11.27 -17.35
C GLY A 34 3.34 -10.78 -18.21
N PRO A 35 2.71 -11.67 -18.99
CA PRO A 35 1.59 -11.31 -19.87
C PRO A 35 0.36 -10.82 -19.08
N ASN A 36 -0.61 -10.23 -19.80
CA ASN A 36 -1.87 -9.85 -19.19
C ASN A 36 -2.61 -11.09 -18.66
N GLY A 37 -3.22 -10.97 -17.49
CA GLY A 37 -3.90 -12.08 -16.83
C GLY A 37 -3.00 -13.05 -16.05
N SER A 38 -1.67 -12.81 -15.99
CA SER A 38 -0.75 -13.70 -15.24
C SER A 38 -0.79 -13.55 -13.71
N GLY A 39 -1.66 -12.68 -13.17
CA GLY A 39 -1.82 -12.53 -11.73
C GLY A 39 -1.00 -11.42 -11.05
N LYS A 40 -0.26 -10.58 -11.81
CA LYS A 40 0.57 -9.49 -11.24
C LYS A 40 -0.22 -8.56 -10.31
N SER A 41 -1.32 -8.01 -10.82
CA SER A 41 -2.20 -7.12 -10.04
C SER A 41 -2.94 -7.87 -8.92
N THR A 42 -3.23 -9.16 -9.13
CA THR A 42 -3.81 -10.02 -8.10
C THR A 42 -2.87 -10.18 -6.93
N LEU A 43 -1.58 -10.44 -7.17
CA LEU A 43 -0.58 -10.54 -6.10
C LEU A 43 -0.52 -9.25 -5.29
N ALA A 44 -0.44 -8.09 -5.94
CA ALA A 44 -0.44 -6.79 -5.27
C ALA A 44 -1.71 -6.58 -4.41
N SER A 45 -2.88 -6.91 -4.96
CA SER A 45 -4.17 -6.79 -4.26
C SER A 45 -4.28 -7.74 -3.06
N VAL A 46 -3.83 -8.98 -3.19
CA VAL A 46 -3.81 -9.97 -2.10
C VAL A 46 -2.88 -9.50 -0.97
N LEU A 47 -1.69 -8.99 -1.30
CA LEU A 47 -0.77 -8.46 -0.31
C LEU A 47 -1.36 -7.23 0.40
N ALA A 48 -2.08 -6.38 -0.32
CA ALA A 48 -2.78 -5.23 0.26
C ALA A 48 -4.01 -5.61 1.11
N GLY A 49 -4.51 -6.85 1.00
CA GLY A 49 -5.63 -7.35 1.80
C GLY A 49 -7.00 -7.18 1.15
N SER A 50 -7.06 -7.08 -0.18
CA SER A 50 -8.34 -6.99 -0.90
C SER A 50 -9.20 -8.23 -0.65
N ASP A 51 -10.42 -8.02 -0.17
CA ASP A 51 -11.45 -9.03 0.10
C ASP A 51 -12.02 -9.70 -1.18
N ARG A 52 -11.69 -9.13 -2.34
CA ARG A 52 -12.05 -9.71 -3.64
C ARG A 52 -11.40 -11.08 -3.87
N TYR A 53 -10.26 -11.33 -3.24
CA TYR A 53 -9.47 -12.55 -3.43
C TYR A 53 -9.40 -13.35 -2.15
N GLU A 54 -9.63 -14.65 -2.27
CA GLU A 54 -9.49 -15.61 -1.18
C GLU A 54 -8.13 -16.30 -1.27
N VAL A 55 -7.33 -16.19 -0.20
CA VAL A 55 -6.09 -16.95 -0.07
C VAL A 55 -6.44 -18.37 0.35
N THR A 56 -6.07 -19.35 -0.47
CA THR A 56 -6.39 -20.75 -0.27
C THR A 56 -5.24 -21.57 0.32
N ALA A 57 -3.99 -21.12 0.11
CA ALA A 57 -2.81 -21.76 0.68
C ALA A 57 -1.61 -20.80 0.66
N GLY A 58 -0.57 -21.13 1.42
CA GLY A 58 0.70 -20.41 1.48
C GLY A 58 0.83 -19.50 2.68
N GLU A 59 1.99 -18.86 2.75
CA GLU A 59 2.37 -17.98 3.86
C GLU A 59 2.87 -16.64 3.32
N VAL A 60 2.51 -15.56 4.00
CA VAL A 60 3.06 -14.23 3.71
C VAL A 60 3.52 -13.59 4.99
N THR A 61 4.82 -13.26 5.05
CA THR A 61 5.43 -12.57 6.19
C THR A 61 5.90 -11.18 5.76
N PHE A 62 5.48 -10.15 6.49
CA PHE A 62 5.94 -8.78 6.31
C PHE A 62 6.45 -8.21 7.64
N LEU A 63 7.70 -7.74 7.66
CA LEU A 63 8.39 -7.25 8.86
C LEU A 63 8.31 -8.21 10.06
N GLY A 64 8.38 -9.53 9.79
CA GLY A 64 8.33 -10.58 10.82
C GLY A 64 6.94 -10.98 11.30
N ARG A 65 5.86 -10.38 10.78
CA ARG A 65 4.48 -10.70 11.13
C ARG A 65 3.76 -11.43 10.00
N ASN A 66 2.85 -12.33 10.35
CA ASN A 66 1.98 -12.98 9.36
C ASN A 66 1.02 -11.93 8.77
N LEU A 67 1.21 -11.62 7.48
CA LEU A 67 0.44 -10.59 6.80
C LEU A 67 -1.02 -11.01 6.59
N LEU A 68 -1.28 -12.30 6.42
CA LEU A 68 -2.60 -12.82 6.11
C LEU A 68 -3.60 -12.69 7.28
N GLU A 69 -3.09 -12.60 8.51
CA GLU A 69 -3.90 -12.40 9.73
C GLU A 69 -4.20 -10.93 10.02
N LEU A 70 -3.58 -10.01 9.29
CA LEU A 70 -3.72 -8.58 9.53
C LEU A 70 -4.86 -7.98 8.70
N SER A 71 -5.61 -7.06 9.33
CA SER A 71 -6.58 -6.22 8.62
C SER A 71 -5.90 -5.32 7.58
N ILE A 72 -6.66 -4.80 6.62
CA ILE A 72 -6.15 -3.85 5.59
C ILE A 72 -5.52 -2.64 6.28
N GLU A 73 -6.17 -2.13 7.32
CA GLU A 73 -5.73 -0.97 8.10
C GLU A 73 -4.39 -1.26 8.80
N ASP A 74 -4.22 -2.43 9.39
CA ASP A 74 -2.98 -2.79 10.08
C ASP A 74 -1.82 -2.99 9.11
N ARG A 75 -2.08 -3.57 7.93
CA ARG A 75 -1.08 -3.65 6.85
C ARG A 75 -0.63 -2.25 6.43
N ALA A 76 -1.56 -1.31 6.24
CA ALA A 76 -1.26 0.08 5.89
C ALA A 76 -0.50 0.80 7.02
N ARG A 77 -0.89 0.61 8.28
CA ARG A 77 -0.19 1.16 9.45
C ARG A 77 1.23 0.64 9.61
N MET A 78 1.47 -0.62 9.25
CA MET A 78 2.82 -1.20 9.19
C MET A 78 3.68 -0.60 8.07
N GLY A 79 3.08 0.10 7.12
CA GLY A 79 3.78 0.75 6.02
C GLY A 79 3.70 0.01 4.69
N LEU A 80 2.83 -1.00 4.56
CA LEU A 80 2.51 -1.56 3.26
C LEU A 80 1.66 -0.55 2.48
N PHE A 81 2.13 -0.16 1.29
CA PHE A 81 1.44 0.79 0.44
C PHE A 81 1.20 0.20 -0.95
N LEU A 82 -0.01 0.35 -1.47
CA LEU A 82 -0.37 -0.03 -2.83
C LEU A 82 -0.65 1.23 -3.66
N GLY A 83 0.12 1.45 -4.73
CA GLY A 83 -0.22 2.41 -5.77
C GLY A 83 -1.31 1.84 -6.69
N PHE A 84 -2.49 2.42 -6.65
CA PHE A 84 -3.60 1.96 -7.50
C PHE A 84 -3.36 2.32 -8.96
N GLN A 85 -3.72 1.43 -9.87
CA GLN A 85 -3.66 1.67 -11.31
C GLN A 85 -4.66 2.77 -11.75
N TYR A 86 -5.82 2.79 -11.12
CA TYR A 86 -6.83 3.84 -11.29
C TYR A 86 -7.00 4.56 -9.96
N PRO A 87 -6.58 5.83 -9.87
CA PRO A 87 -6.70 6.60 -8.65
C PRO A 87 -8.18 6.83 -8.31
N VAL A 88 -8.53 6.52 -7.04
CA VAL A 88 -9.88 6.76 -6.52
C VAL A 88 -9.93 8.17 -5.96
N GLU A 89 -10.88 8.97 -6.41
CA GLU A 89 -11.12 10.31 -5.92
C GLU A 89 -11.80 10.28 -4.54
N ILE A 90 -11.33 11.14 -3.63
CA ILE A 90 -11.94 11.30 -2.29
C ILE A 90 -12.43 12.73 -2.19
N PRO A 91 -13.69 13.00 -2.56
CA PRO A 91 -14.24 14.35 -2.55
C PRO A 91 -14.19 14.99 -1.14
N GLY A 92 -13.79 16.26 -1.10
CA GLY A 92 -13.76 17.02 0.15
C GLY A 92 -12.58 16.73 1.08
N VAL A 93 -11.73 15.76 0.76
CA VAL A 93 -10.51 15.45 1.53
C VAL A 93 -9.29 15.92 0.75
N THR A 94 -8.62 16.96 1.24
CA THR A 94 -7.39 17.45 0.58
C THR A 94 -6.26 16.45 0.73
N MET A 95 -5.34 16.44 -0.25
CA MET A 95 -4.13 15.61 -0.22
C MET A 95 -3.35 15.83 1.10
N ALA A 96 -3.20 17.07 1.54
CA ALA A 96 -2.50 17.40 2.77
C ALA A 96 -3.17 16.76 4.01
N ASN A 97 -4.50 16.82 4.11
CA ASN A 97 -5.23 16.21 5.23
C ASN A 97 -5.12 14.68 5.19
N PHE A 98 -5.33 14.08 4.02
CA PHE A 98 -5.18 12.64 3.83
C PHE A 98 -3.79 12.14 4.25
N MET A 99 -2.73 12.78 3.76
CA MET A 99 -1.36 12.41 4.08
C MET A 99 -1.04 12.61 5.57
N ARG A 100 -1.56 13.67 6.21
CA ARG A 100 -1.36 13.90 7.64
C ARG A 100 -1.99 12.80 8.47
N MET A 101 -3.22 12.41 8.14
CA MET A 101 -3.91 11.31 8.82
C MET A 101 -3.14 9.99 8.65
N ALA A 102 -2.75 9.64 7.42
CA ALA A 102 -2.01 8.41 7.14
C ALA A 102 -0.67 8.34 7.89
N VAL A 103 0.11 9.43 7.88
CA VAL A 103 1.39 9.50 8.61
C VAL A 103 1.17 9.38 10.12
N ASN A 104 0.18 10.06 10.68
CA ASN A 104 -0.07 10.03 12.11
C ASN A 104 -0.62 8.67 12.58
N GLU A 105 -1.43 7.98 11.79
CA GLU A 105 -1.86 6.61 12.10
C GLU A 105 -0.68 5.62 12.08
N GLN A 106 0.25 5.75 11.13
CA GLN A 106 1.47 4.93 11.15
C GLN A 106 2.36 5.22 12.36
N ARG A 107 2.53 6.49 12.72
CA ARG A 107 3.30 6.91 13.91
C ARG A 107 2.68 6.34 15.18
N LYS A 108 1.37 6.52 15.35
CA LYS A 108 0.61 5.98 16.49
C LYS A 108 0.76 4.45 16.60
N TYR A 109 0.69 3.75 15.48
CA TYR A 109 0.89 2.29 15.46
C TYR A 109 2.30 1.87 15.93
N ARG A 110 3.31 2.72 15.71
CA ARG A 110 4.69 2.53 16.18
C ARG A 110 4.94 3.03 17.59
N GLY A 111 3.94 3.55 18.29
CA GLY A 111 4.09 4.18 19.61
C GLY A 111 4.77 5.55 19.58
N GLU A 112 4.79 6.21 18.42
CA GLU A 112 5.36 7.54 18.24
C GLU A 112 4.27 8.62 18.39
N GLU A 113 4.64 9.79 18.92
CA GLU A 113 3.73 10.94 19.00
C GLU A 113 3.31 11.44 17.62
N PRO A 114 2.03 11.82 17.41
CA PRO A 114 1.56 12.40 16.17
C PRO A 114 2.29 13.71 15.83
N LEU A 115 2.53 13.94 14.55
CA LEU A 115 3.07 15.22 14.08
C LEU A 115 2.03 16.33 14.22
N GLY A 116 2.43 17.44 14.81
CA GLY A 116 1.67 18.70 14.77
C GLY A 116 1.55 19.22 13.33
N ALA A 117 0.59 20.14 13.11
CA ALA A 117 0.33 20.67 11.77
C ALA A 117 1.57 21.33 11.13
N GLY A 118 2.34 22.10 11.91
CA GLY A 118 3.55 22.78 11.42
C GLY A 118 4.65 21.81 11.01
N ASP A 119 4.93 20.81 11.83
CA ASP A 119 5.95 19.80 11.56
C ASP A 119 5.57 18.91 10.37
N PHE A 120 4.28 18.57 10.27
CA PHE A 120 3.78 17.83 9.13
C PHE A 120 3.95 18.64 7.83
N LEU A 121 3.56 19.91 7.80
CA LEU A 121 3.70 20.76 6.61
C LEU A 121 5.16 20.94 6.18
N ARG A 122 6.07 21.11 7.14
CA ARG A 122 7.51 21.16 6.85
C ARG A 122 7.96 19.85 6.17
N ARG A 123 7.67 18.72 6.78
CA ARG A 123 8.02 17.40 6.23
C ARG A 123 7.37 17.12 4.87
N MET A 124 6.14 17.56 4.68
CA MET A 124 5.44 17.43 3.41
C MET A 124 6.15 18.23 2.30
N ARG A 125 6.56 19.48 2.56
CA ARG A 125 7.33 20.29 1.60
C ARG A 125 8.65 19.64 1.23
N GLU A 126 9.41 19.14 2.21
CA GLU A 126 10.67 18.44 1.98
C GLU A 126 10.48 17.21 1.09
N LYS A 127 9.45 16.41 1.35
CA LYS A 127 9.17 15.20 0.56
C LYS A 127 8.59 15.50 -0.82
N SER A 128 7.76 16.53 -0.94
CA SER A 128 7.24 16.99 -2.24
C SER A 128 8.36 17.47 -3.15
N ALA A 129 9.40 18.16 -2.61
CA ALA A 129 10.56 18.57 -3.38
C ALA A 129 11.35 17.37 -3.94
N VAL A 130 11.46 16.28 -3.19
CA VAL A 130 12.17 15.06 -3.64
C VAL A 130 11.50 14.41 -4.85
N VAL A 131 10.18 14.48 -4.93
CA VAL A 131 9.38 13.89 -6.02
C VAL A 131 8.90 14.93 -7.04
N GLU A 132 9.41 16.16 -6.96
CA GLU A 132 9.08 17.29 -7.84
C GLU A 132 7.56 17.56 -7.92
N LEU A 133 6.83 17.32 -6.82
CA LEU A 133 5.40 17.53 -6.73
C LEU A 133 5.08 19.02 -6.59
N ASP A 134 4.25 19.56 -7.50
CA ASP A 134 3.74 20.95 -7.39
C ASP A 134 2.93 21.11 -6.09
N SER A 135 3.29 22.13 -5.31
CA SER A 135 2.61 22.46 -4.06
C SER A 135 1.10 22.74 -4.22
N LYS A 136 0.68 23.21 -5.40
CA LYS A 136 -0.74 23.42 -5.72
C LYS A 136 -1.57 22.13 -5.66
N LEU A 137 -0.96 20.98 -5.95
CA LEU A 137 -1.64 19.69 -5.90
C LEU A 137 -1.94 19.24 -4.46
N THR A 138 -1.17 19.72 -3.49
CA THR A 138 -1.37 19.34 -2.09
C THR A 138 -2.62 19.94 -1.44
N ALA A 139 -3.15 21.04 -2.00
CA ALA A 139 -4.36 21.70 -1.54
C ALA A 139 -5.63 21.14 -2.20
N ARG A 140 -5.51 20.39 -3.29
CA ARG A 140 -6.66 19.78 -4.01
C ARG A 140 -7.18 18.55 -3.26
N ALA A 141 -8.41 18.15 -3.56
CA ALA A 141 -8.93 16.87 -3.09
C ALA A 141 -8.08 15.71 -3.65
N VAL A 142 -8.03 14.61 -2.91
CA VAL A 142 -7.25 13.43 -3.30
C VAL A 142 -7.72 12.93 -4.67
N ASN A 143 -6.80 12.88 -5.62
CA ASN A 143 -7.00 12.43 -7.00
C ASN A 143 -8.01 13.25 -7.84
N GLU A 144 -8.43 14.43 -7.38
CA GLU A 144 -9.30 15.32 -8.14
C GLU A 144 -8.64 15.72 -9.46
N GLY A 145 -9.35 15.45 -10.58
CA GLY A 145 -8.90 15.78 -11.92
C GLY A 145 -7.85 14.84 -12.53
N PHE A 146 -7.68 13.64 -11.97
CA PHE A 146 -6.86 12.55 -12.53
C PHE A 146 -7.70 11.43 -13.18
N SER A 147 -8.98 11.61 -13.29
CA SER A 147 -9.91 10.68 -13.95
C SER A 147 -10.01 10.93 -15.46
#